data_169598b16ff9eac773ea101d834e3c81
#
_entry.id   169598b16ff9eac773ea101d834e3c81
#
_cell.length_a   1.000
_cell.length_b   1.000
_cell.length_c   1.000
_cell.angle_alpha   90.00
_cell.angle_beta   90.00
_cell.angle_gamma   90.00
#
_symmetry.space_group_name_H-M   'P 1'
#
loop_
_entity.id
_entity.type
_entity.pdbx_description
1 polymer ?
#
loop_
_entity_poly.entity_id
_entity_poly.type
_entity_poly.pdbx_seq_one_letter_code
_entity_poly.pdbx_strand_id
1 'polypeptide(L)'
;STRIKDAVLREKFIEAYNEFVTQRPLGDAVAKLQNEIKTLQKQEQELATLMLGKLISEKDFRTEQRIIKTKIRELQEQIQEFQRNTVPEREFTTITDFDETKIPIFIQRIIIYRNTVTFRFYNGVEITKEYTNGQPGNKPGWNKKEV
;
A
#
# COMPACT_ATOMS: atom_id res chain seq x y z
N SER A 1 -27.61 -13.39 6.63
CA SER A 1 -27.29 -12.00 6.35
C SER A 1 -25.81 -11.74 6.48
N THR A 2 -25.29 -10.96 5.56
CA THR A 2 -23.88 -10.59 5.57
C THR A 2 -23.66 -9.18 6.13
N ARG A 3 -24.72 -8.58 6.67
CA ARG A 3 -24.59 -7.22 7.16
C ARG A 3 -23.79 -7.16 8.45
N ILE A 4 -22.80 -6.29 8.49
CA ILE A 4 -22.01 -6.03 9.67
C ILE A 4 -22.71 -4.98 10.53
N LYS A 5 -22.68 -5.16 11.86
CA LYS A 5 -23.23 -4.18 12.77
C LYS A 5 -22.37 -2.92 12.79
N ASP A 6 -23.02 -1.78 12.95
CA ASP A 6 -22.33 -0.50 12.91
C ASP A 6 -21.20 -0.39 13.94
N ALA A 7 -21.47 -0.81 15.17
CA ALA A 7 -20.44 -0.77 16.23
C ALA A 7 -19.25 -1.64 15.89
N VAL A 8 -19.50 -2.81 15.29
CA VAL A 8 -18.41 -3.72 14.89
C VAL A 8 -17.61 -3.12 13.75
N LEU A 9 -18.29 -2.53 12.77
CA LEU A 9 -17.62 -1.90 11.65
C LEU A 9 -16.69 -0.78 12.11
N ARG A 10 -17.17 0.05 13.03
CA ARG A 10 -16.37 1.15 13.58
C ARG A 10 -15.11 0.61 14.30
N GLU A 11 -15.28 -0.44 15.08
CA GLU A 11 -14.15 -1.05 15.77
C GLU A 11 -13.11 -1.57 14.79
N LYS A 12 -13.57 -2.26 13.74
CA LYS A 12 -12.65 -2.81 12.72
C LYS A 12 -12.00 -1.71 11.92
N PHE A 13 -12.70 -0.61 11.69
CA PHE A 13 -12.09 0.54 11.04
C PHE A 13 -10.94 1.10 11.88
N ILE A 14 -11.15 1.25 13.18
CA ILE A 14 -10.10 1.76 14.07
C ILE A 14 -8.86 0.86 14.00
N GLU A 15 -9.06 -0.46 14.04
CA GLU A 15 -7.96 -1.40 13.97
C GLU A 15 -7.19 -1.27 12.65
N ALA A 16 -7.92 -1.27 11.54
CA ALA A 16 -7.29 -1.19 10.22
C ALA A 16 -6.62 0.16 9.99
N TYR A 17 -7.27 1.22 10.40
CA TYR A 17 -6.73 2.57 10.26
C TYR A 17 -5.43 2.72 11.04
N ASN A 18 -5.41 2.29 12.31
CA ASN A 18 -4.22 2.40 13.13
C ASN A 18 -3.07 1.56 12.59
N GLU A 19 -3.39 0.40 12.06
CA GLU A 19 -2.38 -0.44 11.42
C GLU A 19 -1.78 0.28 10.21
N PHE A 20 -2.63 0.89 9.39
CA PHE A 20 -2.20 1.59 8.20
C PHE A 20 -1.29 2.78 8.53
N VAL A 21 -1.71 3.64 9.46
CA VAL A 21 -0.92 4.84 9.77
C VAL A 21 0.38 4.49 10.50
N THR A 22 0.41 3.38 11.20
CA THR A 22 1.61 2.94 11.92
C THR A 22 2.61 2.30 10.97
N GLN A 23 2.15 1.40 10.11
CA GLN A 23 3.03 0.63 9.23
C GLN A 23 3.34 1.36 7.92
N ARG A 24 2.43 2.21 7.48
CA ARG A 24 2.59 2.99 6.24
C ARG A 24 2.96 2.11 5.05
N PRO A 25 2.16 1.08 4.76
CA PRO A 25 2.48 0.15 3.69
C PRO A 25 2.40 0.85 2.33
N LEU A 26 3.27 0.42 1.43
CA LEU A 26 3.24 0.92 0.06
C LEU A 26 2.13 0.22 -0.70
N GLY A 27 1.45 0.97 -1.56
CA GLY A 27 0.47 0.38 -2.45
C GLY A 27 1.14 -0.51 -3.47
N ASP A 28 0.42 -1.53 -3.95
CA ASP A 28 0.95 -2.46 -4.93
C ASP A 28 1.44 -1.75 -6.19
N ALA A 29 0.75 -0.70 -6.62
CA ALA A 29 1.16 0.03 -7.81
C ALA A 29 2.53 0.69 -7.63
N VAL A 30 2.76 1.32 -6.48
CA VAL A 30 4.05 1.97 -6.20
C VAL A 30 5.14 0.92 -6.04
N ALA A 31 4.85 -0.17 -5.34
CA ALA A 31 5.81 -1.25 -5.15
C ALA A 31 6.24 -1.83 -6.50
N LYS A 32 5.29 -2.00 -7.42
CA LYS A 32 5.56 -2.52 -8.75
C LYS A 32 6.47 -1.58 -9.54
N LEU A 33 6.19 -0.27 -9.48
CA LEU A 33 7.02 0.72 -10.15
C LEU A 33 8.44 0.74 -9.58
N GLN A 34 8.56 0.63 -8.25
CA GLN A 34 9.87 0.59 -7.61
C GLN A 34 10.66 -0.65 -8.04
N ASN A 35 10.00 -1.79 -8.19
CA ASN A 35 10.65 -3.00 -8.67
C ASN A 35 11.13 -2.86 -10.10
N GLU A 36 10.34 -2.20 -10.95
CA GLU A 36 10.76 -1.93 -12.32
C GLU A 36 12.01 -1.03 -12.36
N ILE A 37 12.05 -0.02 -11.48
CA ILE A 37 13.23 0.85 -11.40
C ILE A 37 14.45 0.04 -11.00
N LYS A 38 14.31 -0.86 -10.01
CA LYS A 38 15.43 -1.71 -9.58
C LYS A 38 15.95 -2.58 -10.72
N THR A 39 15.03 -3.14 -11.52
CA THR A 39 15.41 -3.95 -12.67
C THR A 39 16.19 -3.12 -13.68
N LEU A 40 15.73 -1.91 -13.96
CA LEU A 40 16.42 -1.02 -14.90
C LEU A 40 17.79 -0.59 -14.38
N GLN A 41 17.90 -0.33 -13.07
CA GLN A 41 19.20 0.01 -12.47
C GLN A 41 20.19 -1.15 -12.60
N LYS A 42 19.69 -2.37 -12.45
CA LYS A 42 20.53 -3.55 -12.63
C LYS A 42 21.00 -3.67 -14.08
N GLN A 43 20.09 -3.42 -15.03
CA GLN A 43 20.45 -3.41 -16.45
C GLN A 43 21.50 -2.35 -16.76
N GLU A 44 21.40 -1.19 -16.11
CA GLU A 44 22.39 -0.13 -16.28
C GLU A 44 23.78 -0.58 -15.80
N GLN A 45 23.81 -1.29 -14.67
CA GLN A 45 25.07 -1.83 -14.16
C GLN A 45 25.66 -2.88 -15.10
N GLU A 46 24.82 -3.75 -15.63
CA GLU A 46 25.25 -4.76 -16.60
C GLU A 46 25.79 -4.11 -17.86
N LEU A 47 25.16 -3.06 -18.30
CA LEU A 47 25.59 -2.32 -19.46
C LEU A 47 26.98 -1.70 -19.26
N ALA A 48 27.21 -1.13 -18.06
CA ALA A 48 28.52 -0.58 -17.72
C ALA A 48 29.59 -1.65 -17.72
N THR A 49 29.25 -2.85 -17.22
CA THR A 49 30.18 -3.99 -17.22
C THR A 49 30.55 -4.38 -18.65
N LEU A 50 29.57 -4.43 -19.56
CA LEU A 50 29.81 -4.76 -20.95
C LEU A 50 30.73 -3.73 -21.62
N MET A 51 30.54 -2.45 -21.31
CA MET A 51 31.41 -1.42 -21.85
C MET A 51 32.82 -1.52 -21.33
N LEU A 52 33.00 -1.76 -20.03
CA LEU A 52 34.32 -1.92 -19.44
C LEU A 52 35.05 -3.12 -20.02
N GLY A 53 34.29 -4.18 -20.36
CA GLY A 53 34.85 -5.36 -21.00
C GLY A 53 35.03 -5.20 -22.50
N LYS A 54 34.71 -4.03 -23.05
CA LYS A 54 34.80 -3.71 -24.47
C LYS A 54 33.94 -4.63 -25.34
N LEU A 55 32.86 -5.13 -24.78
CA LEU A 55 31.93 -5.98 -25.52
C LEU A 55 30.90 -5.18 -26.31
N ILE A 56 30.75 -3.90 -26.00
CA ILE A 56 29.89 -2.99 -26.75
C ILE A 56 30.66 -1.69 -27.01
N SER A 57 30.27 -0.96 -28.03
CA SER A 57 30.89 0.31 -28.35
C SER A 57 30.41 1.40 -27.39
N GLU A 58 31.22 2.47 -27.28
CA GLU A 58 30.84 3.60 -26.46
C GLU A 58 29.54 4.24 -26.97
N LYS A 59 29.38 4.27 -28.27
CA LYS A 59 28.16 4.83 -28.88
C LYS A 59 26.92 4.03 -28.47
N ASP A 60 27.00 2.69 -28.54
CA ASP A 60 25.90 1.83 -28.17
C ASP A 60 25.62 1.93 -26.67
N PHE A 61 26.66 2.02 -25.87
CA PHE A 61 26.54 2.18 -24.43
C PHE A 61 25.76 3.46 -24.13
N ARG A 62 26.12 4.58 -24.75
CA ARG A 62 25.45 5.87 -24.49
C ARG A 62 23.99 5.85 -24.92
N THR A 63 23.71 5.20 -26.04
CA THR A 63 22.36 5.10 -26.56
C THR A 63 21.48 4.32 -25.60
N GLU A 64 21.94 3.14 -25.18
CA GLU A 64 21.20 2.29 -24.26
C GLU A 64 21.06 2.94 -22.88
N GLN A 65 22.13 3.59 -22.41
CA GLN A 65 22.10 4.27 -21.13
C GLN A 65 21.05 5.37 -21.12
N ARG A 66 20.94 6.12 -22.22
CA ARG A 66 19.94 7.19 -22.32
C ARG A 66 18.53 6.62 -22.25
N ILE A 67 18.30 5.51 -22.94
CA ILE A 67 16.99 4.86 -22.94
C ILE A 67 16.63 4.42 -21.52
N ILE A 68 17.57 3.77 -20.84
CA ILE A 68 17.33 3.28 -19.48
C ILE A 68 17.07 4.45 -18.53
N LYS A 69 17.88 5.49 -18.58
CA LYS A 69 17.72 6.64 -17.70
C LYS A 69 16.39 7.36 -17.94
N THR A 70 15.98 7.45 -19.19
CA THR A 70 14.68 8.05 -19.51
C THR A 70 13.54 7.24 -18.91
N LYS A 71 13.61 5.90 -19.02
CA LYS A 71 12.59 5.05 -18.45
C LYS A 71 12.54 5.15 -16.92
N ILE A 72 13.71 5.17 -16.29
CA ILE A 72 13.77 5.33 -14.82
C ILE A 72 13.11 6.64 -14.40
N ARG A 73 13.42 7.73 -15.12
CA ARG A 73 12.83 9.03 -14.82
C ARG A 73 11.31 9.00 -14.97
N GLU A 74 10.81 8.38 -16.04
CA GLU A 74 9.37 8.27 -16.26
C GLU A 74 8.69 7.50 -15.14
N LEU A 75 9.31 6.41 -14.68
CA LEU A 75 8.76 5.64 -13.58
C LEU A 75 8.79 6.42 -12.26
N GLN A 76 9.86 7.17 -12.02
CA GLN A 76 9.93 8.04 -10.85
C GLN A 76 8.86 9.11 -10.87
N GLU A 77 8.56 9.66 -12.06
CA GLU A 77 7.48 10.63 -12.20
C GLU A 77 6.12 10.01 -11.93
N GLN A 78 5.92 8.76 -12.35
CA GLN A 78 4.68 8.04 -12.03
C GLN A 78 4.53 7.82 -10.54
N ILE A 79 5.61 7.47 -9.85
CA ILE A 79 5.59 7.32 -8.39
C ILE A 79 5.22 8.64 -7.73
N GLN A 80 5.82 9.74 -8.20
CA GLN A 80 5.49 11.06 -7.66
C GLN A 80 4.02 11.41 -7.90
N GLU A 81 3.48 11.01 -9.05
CA GLU A 81 2.07 11.25 -9.35
C GLU A 81 1.16 10.53 -8.35
N PHE A 82 1.50 9.28 -8.04
CA PHE A 82 0.77 8.56 -7.00
C PHE A 82 0.88 9.24 -5.64
N GLN A 83 2.05 9.82 -5.34
CA GLN A 83 2.28 10.45 -4.05
C GLN A 83 1.74 11.89 -3.98
N ARG A 84 1.48 12.51 -5.12
CA ARG A 84 1.02 13.91 -5.16
C ARG A 84 -0.32 14.09 -4.47
N ASN A 85 -1.17 13.08 -4.54
CA ASN A 85 -2.47 13.09 -3.90
C ASN A 85 -2.43 12.42 -2.54
N THR A 86 -1.26 12.41 -1.89
CA THR A 86 -1.12 11.75 -0.60
C THR A 86 -1.74 12.58 0.50
N VAL A 87 -2.08 11.89 1.55
CA VAL A 87 -2.61 12.48 2.76
C VAL A 87 -1.47 13.25 3.45
N PRO A 88 -1.74 14.47 3.95
CA PRO A 88 -0.72 15.21 4.68
C PRO A 88 -0.19 14.43 5.88
N GLU A 89 1.08 14.64 6.18
CA GLU A 89 1.73 13.92 7.28
C GLU A 89 0.99 14.12 8.61
N ARG A 90 0.43 15.29 8.84
CA ARG A 90 -0.28 15.59 10.10
C ARG A 90 -1.51 14.71 10.33
N GLU A 91 -2.04 14.10 9.27
CA GLU A 91 -3.20 13.23 9.40
C GLU A 91 -2.84 11.83 9.89
N PHE A 92 -1.55 11.45 9.83
CA PHE A 92 -1.12 10.10 10.17
C PHE A 92 -0.96 9.93 11.67
N THR A 93 -2.08 10.05 12.39
CA THR A 93 -2.12 9.85 13.84
C THR A 93 -3.08 8.72 14.15
N THR A 94 -2.73 7.91 15.15
CA THR A 94 -3.62 6.84 15.60
C THR A 94 -4.83 7.42 16.32
N ILE A 95 -5.91 6.65 16.34
CA ILE A 95 -7.14 7.06 17.03
C ILE A 95 -7.55 5.97 18.00
N THR A 96 -8.22 6.36 19.08
CA THR A 96 -8.79 5.42 20.03
C THR A 96 -10.30 5.31 19.86
N ASP A 97 -10.93 6.40 19.45
CA ASP A 97 -12.36 6.42 19.18
C ASP A 97 -12.60 6.58 17.70
N PHE A 98 -13.77 6.11 17.25
CA PHE A 98 -14.11 6.22 15.84
C PHE A 98 -14.21 7.69 15.43
N ASP A 99 -13.52 8.03 14.35
CA ASP A 99 -13.50 9.36 13.78
C ASP A 99 -13.87 9.24 12.31
N GLU A 100 -15.13 9.56 12.00
CA GLU A 100 -15.60 9.38 10.63
C GLU A 100 -14.95 10.35 9.64
N THR A 101 -14.32 11.44 10.13
CA THR A 101 -13.62 12.36 9.23
C THR A 101 -12.40 11.73 8.59
N LYS A 102 -11.88 10.65 9.16
CA LYS A 102 -10.74 9.93 8.59
C LYS A 102 -11.14 9.12 7.35
N ILE A 103 -12.40 8.74 7.24
CA ILE A 103 -12.84 7.89 6.14
C ILE A 103 -12.63 8.55 4.78
N PRO A 104 -13.15 9.76 4.50
CA PRO A 104 -12.94 10.35 3.18
C PRO A 104 -11.47 10.70 2.89
N ILE A 105 -10.65 10.84 3.92
CA ILE A 105 -9.24 11.16 3.75
C ILE A 105 -8.44 9.92 3.38
N PHE A 106 -8.69 8.80 4.04
CA PHE A 106 -7.85 7.60 3.92
C PHE A 106 -8.48 6.48 3.10
N ILE A 107 -9.80 6.37 3.10
CA ILE A 107 -10.48 5.18 2.57
C ILE A 107 -10.99 5.41 1.17
N GLN A 108 -10.64 4.52 0.27
CA GLN A 108 -11.17 4.51 -1.08
C GLN A 108 -12.45 3.67 -1.13
N ARG A 109 -12.49 2.57 -0.38
CA ARG A 109 -13.56 1.60 -0.48
C ARG A 109 -13.61 0.72 0.76
N ILE A 110 -14.81 0.35 1.17
CA ILE A 110 -15.03 -0.64 2.24
C ILE A 110 -15.81 -1.79 1.62
N ILE A 111 -15.26 -3.00 1.73
CA ILE A 111 -15.88 -4.18 1.15
C ILE A 111 -16.26 -5.13 2.29
N ILE A 112 -17.55 -5.40 2.41
CA ILE A 112 -18.07 -6.21 3.51
C ILE A 112 -18.40 -7.60 3.00
N TYR A 113 -17.76 -8.58 3.62
CA TYR A 113 -18.03 -9.99 3.36
C TYR A 113 -18.74 -10.58 4.58
N ARG A 114 -19.05 -11.86 4.50
CA ARG A 114 -19.81 -12.53 5.55
C ARG A 114 -19.09 -12.50 6.90
N ASN A 115 -17.80 -12.78 6.92
CA ASN A 115 -17.02 -12.87 8.14
C ASN A 115 -15.84 -11.91 8.19
N THR A 116 -15.67 -11.09 7.15
CA THR A 116 -14.55 -10.18 7.07
C THR A 116 -14.99 -8.86 6.49
N VAL A 117 -14.25 -7.82 6.82
CA VAL A 117 -14.41 -6.52 6.18
C VAL A 117 -13.04 -6.08 5.70
N THR A 118 -12.98 -5.60 4.46
CA THR A 118 -11.73 -5.14 3.86
C THR A 118 -11.81 -3.63 3.67
N PHE A 119 -10.81 -2.95 4.16
CA PHE A 119 -10.68 -1.50 3.98
C PHE A 119 -9.61 -1.26 2.93
N ARG A 120 -10.04 -0.67 1.82
CA ARG A 120 -9.10 -0.31 0.76
C ARG A 120 -8.74 1.15 0.92
N PHE A 121 -7.46 1.39 1.14
CA PHE A 121 -6.96 2.73 1.37
C PHE A 121 -6.67 3.46 0.06
N TYR A 122 -6.46 4.75 0.15
CA TYR A 122 -6.29 5.62 -1.03
C TYR A 122 -5.15 5.16 -1.95
N ASN A 123 -4.14 4.49 -1.41
CA ASN A 123 -2.98 4.04 -2.19
C ASN A 123 -3.12 2.60 -2.69
N GLY A 124 -4.32 2.01 -2.57
CA GLY A 124 -4.58 0.65 -3.05
C GLY A 124 -4.30 -0.44 -2.05
N VAL A 125 -3.71 -0.12 -0.90
CA VAL A 125 -3.46 -1.11 0.14
C VAL A 125 -4.80 -1.57 0.71
N GLU A 126 -4.94 -2.89 0.90
CA GLU A 126 -6.14 -3.46 1.49
C GLU A 126 -5.78 -4.12 2.82
N ILE A 127 -6.55 -3.80 3.85
CA ILE A 127 -6.40 -4.42 5.17
C ILE A 127 -7.73 -5.09 5.50
N THR A 128 -7.67 -6.39 5.75
CA THR A 128 -8.85 -7.20 6.02
C THR A 128 -8.90 -7.58 7.49
N LYS A 129 -10.07 -7.41 8.10
CA LYS A 129 -10.29 -7.78 9.49
C LYS A 129 -11.46 -8.75 9.59
N GLU A 130 -11.30 -9.74 10.42
CA GLU A 130 -12.39 -10.69 10.70
C GLU A 130 -13.32 -10.09 11.74
N TYR A 131 -14.59 -10.44 11.65
CA TYR A 131 -15.58 -9.96 12.61
C TYR A 131 -16.67 -11.00 12.83
N THR A 132 -17.35 -10.83 13.96
CA THR A 132 -18.60 -11.53 14.23
C THR A 132 -19.60 -10.51 14.77
N ASN A 133 -20.85 -10.68 14.41
CA ASN A 133 -21.90 -9.76 14.85
C ASN A 133 -22.54 -10.19 16.14
N GLY A 134 -22.43 -11.44 16.47
CA GLY A 134 -23.32 -12.02 17.43
C GLY A 134 -22.88 -12.06 18.85
N GLN A 135 -21.64 -11.78 19.16
CA GLN A 135 -21.09 -12.07 20.48
C GLN A 135 -20.40 -10.88 21.10
N PRO A 136 -21.18 -9.97 21.66
CA PRO A 136 -20.55 -8.84 22.34
C PRO A 136 -19.68 -9.32 23.48
N GLY A 137 -18.48 -8.79 23.59
CA GLY A 137 -17.55 -9.13 24.62
C GLY A 137 -16.92 -10.49 24.49
N ASN A 138 -17.11 -11.06 23.48
CA ASN A 138 -16.61 -12.38 23.29
C ASN A 138 -15.17 -12.33 22.77
N LYS A 139 -15.26 -12.23 23.37
CA LYS A 139 -14.43 -12.10 23.14
C LYS A 139 -13.60 -12.62 23.10
N PRO A 140 -13.32 -12.61 23.25
CA PRO A 140 -12.75 -13.18 23.16
C PRO A 140 -12.24 -13.65 23.19
N GLY A 141 -12.10 -13.67 23.50
CA GLY A 141 -12.24 -14.43 23.66
C GLY A 141 -12.23 -14.91 23.64
N TRP A 142 -12.38 -14.80 24.07
CA TRP A 142 -13.04 -15.44 24.33
C TRP A 142 -12.77 -16.00 24.09
N ASN A 143 -12.58 -16.18 24.28
CA ASN A 143 -12.83 -16.91 24.37
C ASN A 143 -12.48 -17.45 23.96
N LYS A 144 -12.21 -17.72 24.12
CA LYS A 144 -12.40 -18.34 24.12
C LYS A 144 -12.27 -18.99 23.88
N LYS A 145 -12.00 -19.15 24.10
CA LYS A 145 -12.33 -19.72 24.27
C LYS A 145 -12.49 -20.12 24.29
N GLU A 146 -12.41 -20.02 24.56
CA GLU A 146 -13.01 -20.26 24.92
C GLU A 146 -13.23 -20.37 24.78
N VAL A 147 -12.81 -20.25 25.07
CA VAL A 147 -13.42 -20.31 25.03
C VAL A 147 -13.50 -20.38 25.01
#